data_18018977226d3caa2381d5a474c7a17c
#
_entry.id   18018977226d3caa2381d5a474c7a17c
#
_cell.length_a   1.000
_cell.length_b   1.000
_cell.length_c   1.000
_cell.angle_alpha   90.00
_cell.angle_beta   90.00
_cell.angle_gamma   90.00
#
_symmetry.space_group_name_H-M   'P 1'
#
loop_
_entity.id
_entity.type
_entity.pdbx_description
1 polymer ?
#
loop_
_entity_poly.entity_id
_entity_poly.type
_entity_poly.pdbx_seq_one_letter_code
_entity_poly.pdbx_strand_id
1 'polypeptide(L)'
;MCIRDSTELERAVRELGLRGLKLHPTAQGFRPDDRIAYPVYETASALGIPMTVHTGTTGLGAGMPGGGAMKLGLSRPIYVDTVAADFPDLQIVMAHPAWPWQDEQLAVAMHKPNTWIDLSGWSPRRFAPDLVRNIKGQLQDRVLFGTDYPFLTHDQWLGAWATLDVPEDVTEKVLLRNAERLLGL
;
A
#
# COMPACT_ATOMS: atom_id res chain seq x y z
N MET A 1 -16.00 8.62 8.95
CA MET A 1 -16.25 8.61 7.49
C MET A 1 -17.73 8.69 7.24
N CYS A 2 -18.19 9.52 6.33
CA CYS A 2 -19.59 9.78 6.10
C CYS A 2 -19.85 10.08 4.61
N ILE A 3 -21.11 10.34 4.24
CA ILE A 3 -21.50 10.73 2.87
C ILE A 3 -20.63 11.88 2.32
N ARG A 4 -20.17 12.81 3.17
CA ARG A 4 -19.25 13.89 2.76
C ARG A 4 -17.91 13.38 2.21
N ASP A 5 -17.38 12.28 2.76
CA ASP A 5 -16.09 11.73 2.32
C ASP A 5 -16.21 11.13 0.91
N SER A 6 -17.31 10.41 0.63
CA SER A 6 -17.60 9.88 -0.71
C SER A 6 -17.81 11.00 -1.74
N THR A 7 -18.59 12.02 -1.38
CA THR A 7 -18.82 13.20 -2.23
C THR A 7 -17.52 13.95 -2.52
N GLU A 8 -16.65 14.11 -1.50
CA GLU A 8 -15.36 14.76 -1.68
C GLU A 8 -14.41 13.92 -2.53
N LEU A 9 -14.43 12.60 -2.39
CA LEU A 9 -13.66 11.72 -3.25
C LEU A 9 -14.10 11.83 -4.72
N GLU A 10 -15.40 11.84 -5.00
CA GLU A 10 -15.92 12.07 -6.35
C GLU A 10 -15.46 13.41 -6.92
N ARG A 11 -15.58 14.48 -6.14
CA ARG A 11 -15.12 15.81 -6.54
C ARG A 11 -13.62 15.83 -6.83
N ALA A 12 -12.83 15.25 -5.95
CA ALA A 12 -11.38 15.20 -6.09
C ALA A 12 -10.94 14.46 -7.36
N VAL A 13 -11.63 13.38 -7.71
CA VAL A 13 -11.34 12.63 -8.94
C VAL A 13 -11.84 13.37 -10.18
N ARG A 14 -13.11 13.81 -10.19
CA ARG A 14 -13.76 14.35 -11.38
C ARG A 14 -13.33 15.78 -11.70
N GLU A 15 -13.11 16.61 -10.67
CA GLU A 15 -12.82 18.05 -10.86
C GLU A 15 -11.33 18.36 -10.71
N LEU A 16 -10.60 17.63 -9.82
CA LEU A 16 -9.18 17.88 -9.56
C LEU A 16 -8.25 16.89 -10.24
N GLY A 17 -8.78 15.82 -10.84
CA GLY A 17 -8.00 14.83 -11.57
C GLY A 17 -7.16 13.91 -10.69
N LEU A 18 -7.51 13.74 -9.41
CA LEU A 18 -6.81 12.80 -8.53
C LEU A 18 -7.07 11.37 -8.97
N ARG A 19 -6.04 10.53 -8.88
CA ARG A 19 -6.03 9.17 -9.47
C ARG A 19 -5.97 8.06 -8.42
N GLY A 20 -6.21 8.35 -7.16
CA GLY A 20 -6.19 7.35 -6.11
C GLY A 20 -6.63 7.90 -4.76
N LEU A 21 -6.90 7.00 -3.84
CA LEU A 21 -7.27 7.29 -2.45
C LEU A 21 -6.16 6.78 -1.52
N LYS A 22 -5.76 7.57 -0.51
CA LYS A 22 -4.84 7.11 0.55
C LYS A 22 -5.54 7.06 1.90
N LEU A 23 -5.35 5.93 2.60
CA LEU A 23 -5.79 5.72 3.98
C LEU A 23 -4.60 5.43 4.89
N HIS A 24 -4.69 5.92 6.12
CA HIS A 24 -3.73 5.63 7.17
C HIS A 24 -4.48 5.17 8.45
N PRO A 25 -4.80 3.86 8.56
CA PRO A 25 -5.67 3.33 9.61
C PRO A 25 -5.24 3.71 11.03
N THR A 26 -3.94 3.60 11.33
CA THR A 26 -3.38 3.99 12.64
C THR A 26 -3.62 5.47 12.97
N ALA A 27 -3.43 6.37 11.99
CA ALA A 27 -3.64 7.81 12.18
C ALA A 27 -5.14 8.17 12.24
N GLN A 28 -5.96 7.49 11.47
CA GLN A 28 -7.39 7.76 11.36
C GLN A 28 -8.23 7.02 12.42
N GLY A 29 -7.64 6.05 13.14
CA GLY A 29 -8.26 5.40 14.28
C GLY A 29 -9.29 4.31 13.94
N PHE A 30 -9.25 3.73 12.73
CA PHE A 30 -10.13 2.63 12.32
C PHE A 30 -9.35 1.52 11.60
N ARG A 31 -9.89 0.30 11.55
CA ARG A 31 -9.33 -0.79 10.75
C ARG A 31 -9.82 -0.70 9.30
N PRO A 32 -9.03 -1.15 8.32
CA PRO A 32 -9.49 -1.21 6.92
C PRO A 32 -10.83 -1.92 6.73
N ASP A 33 -11.10 -2.99 7.49
CA ASP A 33 -12.33 -3.79 7.41
C ASP A 33 -13.51 -3.21 8.24
N ASP A 34 -13.36 -2.07 8.88
CA ASP A 34 -14.48 -1.42 9.57
C ASP A 34 -15.51 -0.91 8.56
N ARG A 35 -16.76 -1.31 8.74
CA ARG A 35 -17.89 -0.98 7.83
C ARG A 35 -18.10 0.52 7.61
N ILE A 36 -17.64 1.35 8.52
CA ILE A 36 -17.71 2.81 8.39
C ILE A 36 -16.92 3.34 7.18
N ALA A 37 -15.93 2.59 6.70
CA ALA A 37 -15.09 2.96 5.56
C ALA A 37 -15.69 2.50 4.21
N TYR A 38 -16.59 1.53 4.20
CA TYR A 38 -17.12 0.89 2.99
C TYR A 38 -17.74 1.84 1.98
N PRO A 39 -18.52 2.87 2.35
CA PRO A 39 -19.07 3.81 1.37
C PRO A 39 -17.99 4.52 0.53
N VAL A 40 -16.81 4.74 1.10
CA VAL A 40 -15.67 5.34 0.38
C VAL A 40 -15.01 4.32 -0.55
N TYR A 41 -14.98 3.04 -0.17
CA TYR A 41 -14.47 1.96 -1.02
C TYR A 41 -15.40 1.68 -2.22
N GLU A 42 -16.71 1.69 -1.98
CA GLU A 42 -17.73 1.62 -3.04
C GLU A 42 -17.52 2.75 -4.06
N THR A 43 -17.31 3.97 -3.57
CA THR A 43 -17.06 5.14 -4.42
C THR A 43 -15.74 4.99 -5.19
N ALA A 44 -14.65 4.58 -4.55
CA ALA A 44 -13.35 4.37 -5.22
C ALA A 44 -13.43 3.28 -6.28
N SER A 45 -14.12 2.18 -5.98
CA SER A 45 -14.37 1.08 -6.94
C SER A 45 -15.19 1.56 -8.14
N ALA A 46 -16.27 2.28 -7.90
CA ALA A 46 -17.13 2.84 -8.96
C ALA A 46 -16.41 3.87 -9.85
N LEU A 47 -15.45 4.59 -9.30
CA LEU A 47 -14.60 5.53 -10.03
C LEU A 47 -13.42 4.87 -10.75
N GLY A 48 -13.17 3.57 -10.51
CA GLY A 48 -12.06 2.83 -11.09
C GLY A 48 -10.68 3.32 -10.62
N ILE A 49 -10.58 3.91 -9.43
CA ILE A 49 -9.33 4.40 -8.87
C ILE A 49 -8.76 3.44 -7.82
N PRO A 50 -7.44 3.23 -7.75
CA PRO A 50 -6.84 2.41 -6.71
C PRO A 50 -6.92 3.09 -5.34
N MET A 51 -6.92 2.25 -4.31
CA MET A 51 -6.81 2.66 -2.91
C MET A 51 -5.46 2.23 -2.34
N THR A 52 -4.73 3.16 -1.74
CA THR A 52 -3.51 2.88 -0.99
C THR A 52 -3.81 2.87 0.50
N VAL A 53 -3.47 1.79 1.20
CA VAL A 53 -3.65 1.64 2.64
C VAL A 53 -2.28 1.51 3.31
N HIS A 54 -1.99 2.37 4.29
CA HIS A 54 -0.79 2.21 5.11
C HIS A 54 -0.84 0.89 5.87
N THR A 55 0.20 0.07 5.78
CA THR A 55 0.34 -1.20 6.50
C THR A 55 1.65 -1.27 7.29
N GLY A 56 1.61 -2.00 8.40
CA GLY A 56 2.76 -2.13 9.30
C GLY A 56 2.88 -1.01 10.33
N THR A 57 4.09 -0.86 10.84
CA THR A 57 4.41 0.18 11.82
C THR A 57 4.44 1.57 11.16
N THR A 58 4.35 2.60 12.00
CA THR A 58 4.44 4.01 11.56
C THR A 58 5.38 4.80 12.46
N GLY A 59 6.02 5.83 11.90
CA GLY A 59 6.77 6.81 12.68
C GLY A 59 5.88 7.81 13.45
N LEU A 60 4.57 7.85 13.15
CA LEU A 60 3.65 8.74 13.86
C LEU A 60 3.57 8.35 15.32
N GLY A 61 3.78 9.32 16.21
CA GLY A 61 3.77 9.12 17.66
C GLY A 61 4.99 8.40 18.22
N ALA A 62 5.94 7.97 17.41
CA ALA A 62 7.15 7.29 17.88
C ALA A 62 7.96 8.21 18.82
N GLY A 63 8.37 7.65 19.98
CA GLY A 63 9.07 8.41 21.03
C GLY A 63 8.19 9.29 21.92
N MET A 64 6.92 9.46 21.59
CA MET A 64 5.97 10.18 22.44
C MET A 64 5.42 9.30 23.57
N PRO A 65 5.01 9.88 24.73
CA PRO A 65 4.33 9.12 25.78
C PRO A 65 3.12 8.34 25.20
N GLY A 66 3.04 7.05 25.51
CA GLY A 66 1.98 6.16 24.97
C GLY A 66 1.96 6.06 23.45
N GLY A 67 3.09 6.37 22.77
CA GLY A 67 3.14 6.36 21.30
C GLY A 67 2.21 7.40 20.65
N GLY A 68 1.93 8.54 21.35
CA GLY A 68 0.97 9.53 20.87
C GLY A 68 -0.45 8.96 20.69
N ALA A 69 -0.83 7.95 21.48
CA ALA A 69 -2.08 7.20 21.41
C ALA A 69 -2.29 6.42 20.10
N MET A 70 -1.27 6.26 19.25
CA MET A 70 -1.34 5.48 18.01
C MET A 70 -1.48 3.98 18.32
N LYS A 71 -2.42 3.32 17.63
CA LYS A 71 -2.66 1.89 17.78
C LYS A 71 -2.16 1.16 16.54
N LEU A 72 -0.91 0.67 16.57
CA LEU A 72 -0.24 0.05 15.42
C LEU A 72 -1.04 -1.12 14.83
N GLY A 73 -1.72 -1.91 15.65
CA GLY A 73 -2.52 -3.05 15.20
C GLY A 73 -3.64 -2.71 14.21
N LEU A 74 -4.05 -1.43 14.10
CA LEU A 74 -5.04 -0.99 13.11
C LEU A 74 -4.52 -1.09 11.67
N SER A 75 -3.19 -1.09 11.48
CA SER A 75 -2.54 -1.18 10.16
C SER A 75 -2.03 -2.59 9.85
N ARG A 76 -2.58 -3.65 10.46
CA ARG A 76 -2.24 -5.03 10.09
C ARG A 76 -2.77 -5.37 8.71
N PRO A 77 -1.93 -5.98 7.84
CA PRO A 77 -2.32 -6.34 6.47
C PRO A 77 -3.52 -7.28 6.38
N ILE A 78 -3.72 -8.13 7.38
CA ILE A 78 -4.82 -9.11 7.38
C ILE A 78 -6.21 -8.45 7.25
N TYR A 79 -6.39 -7.23 7.70
CA TYR A 79 -7.65 -6.50 7.52
C TYR A 79 -7.93 -6.12 6.06
N VAL A 80 -6.88 -6.05 5.24
CA VAL A 80 -7.01 -5.81 3.79
C VAL A 80 -7.58 -7.05 3.09
N ASP A 81 -7.36 -8.26 3.62
CA ASP A 81 -7.91 -9.49 3.08
C ASP A 81 -9.44 -9.44 2.95
N THR A 82 -10.11 -9.00 4.02
CA THR A 82 -11.58 -8.86 4.04
C THR A 82 -12.05 -7.83 3.01
N VAL A 83 -11.40 -6.66 2.96
CA VAL A 83 -11.76 -5.60 2.01
C VAL A 83 -11.57 -6.05 0.56
N ALA A 84 -10.44 -6.73 0.28
CA ALA A 84 -10.15 -7.23 -1.06
C ALA A 84 -11.14 -8.33 -1.52
N ALA A 85 -11.69 -9.09 -0.57
CA ALA A 85 -12.74 -10.07 -0.86
C ALA A 85 -14.11 -9.41 -1.10
N ASP A 86 -14.46 -8.39 -0.30
CA ASP A 86 -15.73 -7.67 -0.41
C ASP A 86 -15.78 -6.74 -1.65
N PHE A 87 -14.62 -6.27 -2.13
CA PHE A 87 -14.47 -5.37 -3.28
C PHE A 87 -13.49 -5.94 -4.32
N PRO A 88 -13.87 -6.99 -5.07
CA PRO A 88 -12.94 -7.68 -5.99
C PRO A 88 -12.44 -6.80 -7.15
N ASP A 89 -13.17 -5.77 -7.52
CA ASP A 89 -12.80 -4.83 -8.60
C ASP A 89 -11.93 -3.68 -8.11
N LEU A 90 -11.87 -3.42 -6.78
CA LEU A 90 -11.04 -2.37 -6.20
C LEU A 90 -9.58 -2.82 -6.14
N GLN A 91 -8.68 -2.06 -6.78
CA GLN A 91 -7.25 -2.28 -6.66
C GLN A 91 -6.74 -1.69 -5.34
N ILE A 92 -6.12 -2.51 -4.49
CA ILE A 92 -5.70 -2.11 -3.14
C ILE A 92 -4.18 -2.23 -3.02
N VAL A 93 -3.52 -1.12 -2.80
CA VAL A 93 -2.07 -1.05 -2.56
C VAL A 93 -1.80 -1.05 -1.06
N MET A 94 -1.13 -2.07 -0.57
CA MET A 94 -0.61 -2.14 0.80
C MET A 94 0.73 -1.39 0.84
N ALA A 95 0.71 -0.18 1.40
CA ALA A 95 1.90 0.66 1.48
C ALA A 95 2.86 0.16 2.53
N HIS A 96 4.13 0.16 2.15
CA HIS A 96 5.31 -0.28 2.88
C HIS A 96 5.42 -1.80 3.07
N PRO A 97 6.67 -2.34 3.17
CA PRO A 97 6.89 -3.68 3.71
C PRO A 97 6.39 -3.73 5.17
N ALA A 98 5.28 -4.35 5.41
CA ALA A 98 4.44 -4.20 6.60
C ALA A 98 5.07 -4.74 7.91
N TRP A 99 6.30 -4.33 8.23
CA TRP A 99 6.95 -4.74 9.48
C TRP A 99 6.07 -4.39 10.70
N PRO A 100 5.86 -5.31 11.68
CA PRO A 100 6.40 -6.67 11.77
C PRO A 100 5.52 -7.75 11.11
N TRP A 101 4.44 -7.41 10.40
CA TRP A 101 3.44 -8.33 9.84
C TRP A 101 3.65 -8.62 8.34
N GLN A 102 4.91 -8.74 7.90
CA GLN A 102 5.25 -8.98 6.49
C GLN A 102 4.66 -10.28 5.93
N ASP A 103 4.60 -11.33 6.76
CA ASP A 103 4.05 -12.63 6.34
C ASP A 103 2.54 -12.53 6.07
N GLU A 104 1.80 -11.75 6.86
CA GLU A 104 0.39 -11.45 6.58
C GLU A 104 0.24 -10.72 5.24
N GLN A 105 1.08 -9.70 4.99
CA GLN A 105 1.05 -8.94 3.74
C GLN A 105 1.32 -9.83 2.53
N LEU A 106 2.33 -10.69 2.61
CA LEU A 106 2.66 -11.65 1.56
C LEU A 106 1.51 -12.63 1.33
N ALA A 107 0.93 -13.19 2.42
CA ALA A 107 -0.20 -14.12 2.31
C ALA A 107 -1.41 -13.46 1.62
N VAL A 108 -1.76 -12.24 2.00
CA VAL A 108 -2.84 -11.48 1.36
C VAL A 108 -2.52 -11.21 -0.11
N ALA A 109 -1.32 -10.71 -0.42
CA ALA A 109 -0.92 -10.40 -1.79
C ALA A 109 -0.88 -11.65 -2.70
N MET A 110 -0.48 -12.78 -2.19
CA MET A 110 -0.50 -14.05 -2.94
C MET A 110 -1.92 -14.57 -3.19
N HIS A 111 -2.83 -14.36 -2.23
CA HIS A 111 -4.19 -14.90 -2.28
C HIS A 111 -5.17 -13.98 -3.05
N LYS A 112 -5.01 -12.65 -2.95
CA LYS A 112 -5.92 -11.66 -3.51
C LYS A 112 -5.32 -11.01 -4.77
N PRO A 113 -5.85 -11.28 -5.98
CA PRO A 113 -5.29 -10.75 -7.23
C PRO A 113 -5.41 -9.23 -7.37
N ASN A 114 -6.33 -8.62 -6.64
CA ASN A 114 -6.59 -7.17 -6.62
C ASN A 114 -5.77 -6.42 -5.55
N THR A 115 -4.73 -7.06 -4.96
CA THR A 115 -3.86 -6.42 -3.98
C THR A 115 -2.42 -6.28 -4.49
N TRP A 116 -1.76 -5.22 -4.10
CA TRP A 116 -0.42 -4.80 -4.49
C TRP A 116 0.40 -4.48 -3.26
N ILE A 117 1.72 -4.54 -3.37
CA ILE A 117 2.66 -4.10 -2.32
C ILE A 117 3.46 -2.92 -2.86
N ASP A 118 3.45 -1.80 -2.14
CA ASP A 118 4.36 -0.68 -2.37
C ASP A 118 5.58 -0.80 -1.43
N LEU A 119 6.77 -0.65 -2.00
CA LEU A 119 8.05 -0.86 -1.30
C LEU A 119 8.60 0.40 -0.62
N SER A 120 7.80 1.45 -0.50
CA SER A 120 8.22 2.72 0.10
C SER A 120 8.50 2.65 1.61
N GLY A 121 9.12 3.67 2.15
CA GLY A 121 9.36 3.83 3.59
C GLY A 121 10.47 2.96 4.18
N TRP A 122 10.99 2.01 3.44
CA TRP A 122 12.06 1.10 3.87
C TRP A 122 13.17 1.00 2.83
N SER A 123 14.42 1.02 3.32
CA SER A 123 15.55 0.71 2.44
C SER A 123 15.49 -0.74 1.98
N PRO A 124 15.68 -1.05 0.68
CA PRO A 124 15.73 -2.41 0.16
C PRO A 124 16.69 -3.36 0.90
N ARG A 125 17.75 -2.83 1.50
CA ARG A 125 18.67 -3.62 2.36
C ARG A 125 18.01 -4.23 3.59
N ARG A 126 16.83 -3.74 3.97
CA ARG A 126 16.06 -4.21 5.13
C ARG A 126 14.89 -5.10 4.76
N PHE A 127 14.71 -5.39 3.48
CA PHE A 127 13.64 -6.29 3.05
C PHE A 127 13.88 -7.70 3.57
N ALA A 128 12.83 -8.32 4.09
CA ALA A 128 12.88 -9.71 4.50
C ALA A 128 13.21 -10.61 3.30
N PRO A 129 13.96 -11.71 3.49
CA PRO A 129 14.31 -12.63 2.40
C PRO A 129 13.09 -13.14 1.63
N ASP A 130 11.99 -13.40 2.32
CA ASP A 130 10.74 -13.87 1.70
C ASP A 130 10.08 -12.81 0.84
N LEU A 131 10.13 -11.54 1.22
CA LEU A 131 9.68 -10.44 0.36
C LEU A 131 10.51 -10.39 -0.93
N VAL A 132 11.85 -10.42 -0.81
CA VAL A 132 12.75 -10.40 -1.97
C VAL A 132 12.51 -11.60 -2.89
N ARG A 133 12.33 -12.80 -2.32
CA ARG A 133 12.00 -14.01 -3.10
C ARG A 133 10.69 -13.86 -3.88
N ASN A 134 9.65 -13.30 -3.24
CA ASN A 134 8.36 -13.12 -3.89
C ASN A 134 8.37 -11.98 -4.92
N ILE A 135 9.15 -10.92 -4.72
CA ILE A 135 9.41 -9.89 -5.73
C ILE A 135 10.01 -10.49 -7.01
N LYS A 136 11.00 -11.37 -6.86
CA LYS A 136 11.66 -12.05 -7.99
C LYS A 136 10.78 -13.13 -8.66
N GLY A 137 9.67 -13.50 -8.05
CA GLY A 137 8.82 -14.61 -8.47
C GLY A 137 7.34 -14.25 -8.58
N GLN A 138 6.54 -14.78 -7.67
CA GLN A 138 5.08 -14.78 -7.77
C GLN A 138 4.45 -13.37 -7.76
N LEU A 139 5.07 -12.40 -7.09
CA LEU A 139 4.55 -11.04 -6.95
C LEU A 139 5.21 -10.02 -7.87
N GLN A 140 6.10 -10.43 -8.80
CA GLN A 140 6.84 -9.52 -9.68
C GLN A 140 5.94 -8.52 -10.44
N ASP A 141 4.71 -8.89 -10.73
CA ASP A 141 3.75 -8.07 -11.46
C ASP A 141 2.84 -7.22 -10.55
N ARG A 142 2.98 -7.31 -9.23
CA ARG A 142 2.11 -6.61 -8.26
C ARG A 142 2.88 -5.94 -7.12
N VAL A 143 4.12 -5.56 -7.40
CA VAL A 143 4.98 -4.80 -6.48
C VAL A 143 5.33 -3.48 -7.12
N LEU A 144 5.29 -2.40 -6.34
CA LEU A 144 5.48 -1.02 -6.80
C LEU A 144 6.70 -0.40 -6.13
N PHE A 145 7.43 0.41 -6.89
CA PHE A 145 8.48 1.27 -6.38
C PHE A 145 7.88 2.46 -5.62
N GLY A 146 8.51 2.84 -4.53
CA GLY A 146 8.26 4.06 -3.79
C GLY A 146 9.39 4.33 -2.80
N THR A 147 9.56 5.57 -2.38
CA THR A 147 10.60 5.97 -1.41
C THR A 147 10.05 6.46 -0.08
N ASP A 148 8.81 6.95 -0.07
CA ASP A 148 8.22 7.70 1.05
C ASP A 148 9.05 8.97 1.36
N TYR A 149 9.46 9.68 0.28
CA TYR A 149 10.23 10.91 0.39
C TYR A 149 9.53 11.90 1.34
N PRO A 150 10.24 12.57 2.26
CA PRO A 150 11.70 12.72 2.34
C PRO A 150 12.44 11.69 3.22
N PHE A 151 11.78 10.63 3.72
CA PHE A 151 12.44 9.63 4.58
C PHE A 151 13.58 8.90 3.86
N LEU A 152 13.39 8.59 2.58
CA LEU A 152 14.42 8.06 1.70
C LEU A 152 14.48 8.88 0.41
N THR A 153 15.67 9.19 -0.06
CA THR A 153 15.84 9.74 -1.42
C THR A 153 15.78 8.62 -2.47
N HIS A 154 15.46 9.00 -3.70
CA HIS A 154 15.45 8.05 -4.83
C HIS A 154 16.82 7.36 -4.99
N ASP A 155 17.91 8.12 -4.94
CA ASP A 155 19.28 7.59 -5.09
C ASP A 155 19.64 6.58 -4.00
N GLN A 156 19.25 6.86 -2.74
CA GLN A 156 19.46 5.94 -1.63
C GLN A 156 18.69 4.64 -1.81
N TRP A 157 17.45 4.73 -2.26
CA TRP A 157 16.62 3.56 -2.47
C TRP A 157 17.13 2.73 -3.66
N LEU A 158 17.40 3.36 -4.81
CA LEU A 158 17.87 2.70 -6.01
C LEU A 158 19.27 2.06 -5.81
N GLY A 159 20.17 2.76 -5.12
CA GLY A 159 21.48 2.19 -4.76
C GLY A 159 21.38 0.98 -3.83
N ALA A 160 20.40 0.95 -2.94
CA ALA A 160 20.10 -0.22 -2.11
C ALA A 160 19.43 -1.34 -2.90
N TRP A 161 18.51 -1.02 -3.82
CA TRP A 161 17.86 -1.99 -4.71
C TRP A 161 18.84 -2.75 -5.57
N ALA A 162 19.83 -2.06 -6.14
CA ALA A 162 20.87 -2.67 -6.97
C ALA A 162 21.67 -3.76 -6.25
N THR A 163 21.65 -3.79 -4.89
CA THR A 163 22.33 -4.84 -4.11
C THR A 163 21.53 -6.12 -3.92
N LEU A 164 20.27 -6.15 -4.36
CA LEU A 164 19.38 -7.31 -4.17
C LEU A 164 19.47 -8.35 -5.27
N ASP A 165 20.23 -8.09 -6.33
CA ASP A 165 20.37 -8.98 -7.49
C ASP A 165 18.99 -9.39 -8.07
N VAL A 166 18.12 -8.39 -8.28
CA VAL A 166 16.81 -8.59 -8.92
C VAL A 166 17.01 -8.58 -10.42
N PRO A 167 16.43 -9.53 -11.19
CA PRO A 167 16.50 -9.54 -12.65
C PRO A 167 16.06 -8.20 -13.27
N GLU A 168 16.66 -7.82 -14.40
CA GLU A 168 16.43 -6.52 -15.03
C GLU A 168 14.96 -6.34 -15.46
N ASP A 169 14.36 -7.37 -16.03
CA ASP A 169 12.96 -7.37 -16.43
C ASP A 169 12.00 -7.22 -15.24
N VAL A 170 12.32 -7.82 -14.09
CA VAL A 170 11.57 -7.63 -12.84
C VAL A 170 11.80 -6.22 -12.28
N THR A 171 13.03 -5.71 -12.38
CA THR A 171 13.35 -4.34 -11.96
C THR A 171 12.55 -3.32 -12.75
N GLU A 172 12.46 -3.46 -14.08
CA GLU A 172 11.63 -2.59 -14.93
C GLU A 172 10.14 -2.65 -14.53
N LYS A 173 9.61 -3.84 -14.24
CA LYS A 173 8.25 -4.00 -13.75
C LYS A 173 8.02 -3.21 -12.45
N VAL A 174 8.89 -3.40 -11.46
CA VAL A 174 8.76 -2.76 -10.15
C VAL A 174 8.90 -1.24 -10.24
N LEU A 175 9.85 -0.75 -11.04
CA LEU A 175 10.14 0.69 -11.13
C LEU A 175 9.15 1.46 -12.01
N LEU A 176 8.48 0.79 -12.97
CA LEU A 176 7.67 1.49 -13.98
C LEU A 176 6.39 0.73 -14.37
N ARG A 177 6.52 -0.46 -14.99
CA ARG A 177 5.41 -1.12 -15.70
C ARG A 177 4.21 -1.46 -14.81
N ASN A 178 4.47 -1.83 -13.56
CA ASN A 178 3.40 -2.13 -12.62
C ASN A 178 2.57 -0.90 -12.27
N ALA A 179 3.21 0.25 -12.10
CA ALA A 179 2.52 1.51 -11.83
C ALA A 179 1.73 1.98 -13.06
N GLU A 180 2.31 1.88 -14.28
CA GLU A 180 1.60 2.17 -15.52
C GLU A 180 0.31 1.35 -15.63
N ARG A 181 0.40 0.04 -15.38
CA ARG A 181 -0.76 -0.86 -15.44
C ARG A 181 -1.81 -0.54 -14.37
N LEU A 182 -1.38 -0.29 -13.13
CA LEU A 182 -2.28 0.03 -12.03
C LEU A 182 -3.04 1.34 -12.27
N LEU A 183 -2.38 2.33 -12.86
CA LEU A 183 -2.92 3.68 -13.07
C LEU A 183 -3.54 3.87 -14.47
N GLY A 184 -3.45 2.89 -15.35
CA GLY A 184 -3.95 2.97 -16.73
C GLY A 184 -3.23 4.07 -17.53
N LEU A 185 -1.90 4.09 -17.48
CA LEU A 185 -1.02 5.05 -18.18
C LEU A 185 -0.46 4.45 -19.46
#